data_107a612ba03d9d9a08cf9f4b0e7541cc
#
_entry.id   107a612ba03d9d9a08cf9f4b0e7541cc
#
_cell.length_a   1.000
_cell.length_b   1.000
_cell.length_c   1.000
_cell.angle_alpha   90.00
_cell.angle_beta   90.00
_cell.angle_gamma   90.00
#
_symmetry.space_group_name_H-M   'P 1'
#
loop_
_entity.id
_entity.type
_entity.pdbx_description
1 polymer ?
#
loop_
_entity_poly.entity_id
_entity_poly.type
_entity_poly.pdbx_seq_one_letter_code
_entity_poly.pdbx_strand_id
1 'polypeptide(L)'
;MHNARPLIIKSYLRSLPRHINGNEKIDALTYFAEGAAKCGDSASVTNSQTYETCDVGAIIGNAFDANPSKVRLPHYQVRKMVMDTQHSLHRYWLSIDSNVFIYKNAANPHKYLRYSFNGVFPATGIYCNETPGTENWNNMRRDYNMDLKPWRSSGNHILICLQRPLGWSMRGVDLMKWLKRTLSRIRENSDRPILIRWHPGDWKAFPNYKSTLVKFGVTVSPQNRHITEDLVNCWAVVCHNSTPSAVAPIEGIPAFITDEPAYSQGGDIANTDLSQIENPHMPDREQWIRKLAQCHWSFEDVRSGRCWSHMRNWVKVS
;
A
#
# COMPACT_ATOMS: atom_id res chain seq x y z
N MET A 1 6.39 17.25 -31.76
CA MET A 1 6.60 16.04 -30.91
C MET A 1 8.10 15.82 -30.83
N HIS A 2 8.74 16.14 -29.69
CA HIS A 2 10.14 15.80 -29.50
C HIS A 2 10.24 14.28 -29.48
N ASN A 3 10.97 13.70 -30.44
CA ASN A 3 11.36 12.30 -30.39
C ASN A 3 12.32 12.11 -29.18
N ALA A 4 11.74 11.92 -28.00
CA ALA A 4 12.51 11.52 -26.84
C ALA A 4 13.15 10.16 -27.16
N ARG A 5 14.45 9.98 -26.90
CA ARG A 5 15.13 8.69 -27.08
C ARG A 5 14.38 7.57 -26.36
N PRO A 6 14.50 6.32 -26.81
CA PRO A 6 14.03 5.18 -26.03
C PRO A 6 14.67 5.18 -24.64
N LEU A 7 13.85 4.94 -23.60
CA LEU A 7 14.33 4.79 -22.23
C LEU A 7 14.95 3.40 -22.05
N ILE A 8 15.95 3.29 -21.20
CA ILE A 8 16.53 2.02 -20.77
C ILE A 8 15.87 1.60 -19.46
N ILE A 9 15.22 0.42 -19.44
CA ILE A 9 14.49 -0.09 -18.30
C ILE A 9 15.05 -1.46 -17.89
N LYS A 10 15.34 -1.63 -16.61
CA LYS A 10 15.82 -2.89 -16.04
C LYS A 10 14.90 -3.37 -14.92
N SER A 11 14.29 -4.55 -15.10
CA SER A 11 13.48 -5.23 -14.08
C SER A 11 14.34 -6.21 -13.30
N TYR A 12 14.59 -5.94 -12.01
CA TYR A 12 15.54 -6.70 -11.18
C TYR A 12 14.87 -7.88 -10.47
N LEU A 13 14.99 -9.10 -11.00
CA LEU A 13 14.45 -10.33 -10.38
C LEU A 13 15.09 -10.62 -9.02
N ARG A 14 16.35 -10.26 -8.82
CA ARG A 14 17.02 -10.44 -7.52
C ARG A 14 16.51 -9.51 -6.43
N SER A 15 15.61 -8.57 -6.75
CA SER A 15 14.83 -7.82 -5.74
C SER A 15 13.79 -8.69 -5.01
N LEU A 16 13.58 -9.93 -5.44
CA LEU A 16 12.66 -10.90 -4.86
C LEU A 16 13.34 -11.78 -3.80
N PRO A 17 12.66 -12.12 -2.68
CA PRO A 17 13.13 -13.17 -1.77
C PRO A 17 13.23 -14.53 -2.48
N ARG A 18 14.25 -15.32 -2.15
CA ARG A 18 14.47 -16.66 -2.79
C ARG A 18 13.35 -17.67 -2.57
N HIS A 19 12.50 -17.47 -1.56
CA HIS A 19 11.45 -18.41 -1.13
C HIS A 19 10.04 -17.87 -1.41
N ILE A 20 9.81 -17.30 -2.58
CA ILE A 20 8.46 -16.92 -2.98
C ILE A 20 7.79 -18.14 -3.62
N ASN A 21 6.77 -18.66 -2.94
CA ASN A 21 5.81 -19.58 -3.53
C ASN A 21 4.94 -18.80 -4.53
N GLY A 22 5.09 -19.08 -5.81
CA GLY A 22 4.28 -18.49 -6.89
C GLY A 22 5.07 -17.52 -7.80
N ASN A 23 4.66 -17.49 -9.06
CA ASN A 23 5.31 -16.71 -10.10
C ASN A 23 4.84 -15.24 -10.14
N GLU A 24 3.80 -14.86 -9.39
CA GLU A 24 3.13 -13.56 -9.51
C GLU A 24 4.10 -12.36 -9.50
N LYS A 25 5.09 -12.38 -8.62
CA LYS A 25 6.05 -11.25 -8.54
C LYS A 25 7.11 -11.29 -9.64
N ILE A 26 7.49 -12.49 -10.09
CA ILE A 26 8.35 -12.68 -11.26
C ILE A 26 7.62 -12.18 -12.49
N ASP A 27 6.35 -12.60 -12.65
CA ASP A 27 5.49 -12.19 -13.75
C ASP A 27 5.28 -10.68 -13.78
N ALA A 28 5.08 -10.04 -12.61
CA ALA A 28 4.94 -8.58 -12.52
C ALA A 28 6.14 -7.84 -13.11
N LEU A 29 7.37 -8.26 -12.77
CA LEU A 29 8.60 -7.66 -13.28
C LEU A 29 8.81 -7.96 -14.76
N THR A 30 8.49 -9.20 -15.18
CA THR A 30 8.63 -9.64 -16.57
C THR A 30 7.64 -8.92 -17.47
N TYR A 31 6.35 -8.90 -17.09
CA TYR A 31 5.31 -8.23 -17.86
C TYR A 31 5.52 -6.72 -17.93
N PHE A 32 6.08 -6.13 -16.87
CA PHE A 32 6.44 -4.72 -16.92
C PHE A 32 7.51 -4.44 -17.98
N ALA A 33 8.56 -5.26 -18.06
CA ALA A 33 9.58 -5.14 -19.12
C ALA A 33 8.99 -5.39 -20.52
N GLU A 34 8.14 -6.42 -20.68
CA GLU A 34 7.44 -6.70 -21.96
C GLU A 34 6.57 -5.52 -22.39
N GLY A 35 5.78 -4.97 -21.48
CA GLY A 35 4.89 -3.83 -21.76
C GLY A 35 5.66 -2.57 -22.13
N ALA A 36 6.75 -2.28 -21.44
CA ALA A 36 7.60 -1.14 -21.74
C ALA A 36 8.27 -1.28 -23.12
N ALA A 37 8.74 -2.49 -23.47
CA ALA A 37 9.29 -2.78 -24.79
C ALA A 37 8.27 -2.57 -25.91
N LYS A 38 6.99 -2.95 -25.69
CA LYS A 38 5.89 -2.70 -26.65
C LYS A 38 5.65 -1.22 -26.89
N CYS A 39 5.96 -0.37 -25.91
CA CYS A 39 5.87 1.08 -26.05
C CYS A 39 7.10 1.72 -26.75
N GLY A 40 8.05 0.92 -27.22
CA GLY A 40 9.23 1.39 -27.96
C GLY A 40 10.44 1.69 -27.08
N ASP A 41 10.43 1.38 -25.80
CA ASP A 41 11.57 1.55 -24.91
C ASP A 41 12.46 0.29 -24.87
N SER A 42 13.73 0.45 -24.50
CA SER A 42 14.69 -0.67 -24.36
C SER A 42 14.53 -1.29 -22.97
N ALA A 43 13.64 -2.27 -22.84
CA ALA A 43 13.31 -2.89 -21.57
C ALA A 43 13.76 -4.35 -21.50
N SER A 44 14.32 -4.75 -20.37
CA SER A 44 14.77 -6.13 -20.15
C SER A 44 14.69 -6.53 -18.67
N VAL A 45 14.59 -7.83 -18.45
CA VAL A 45 14.68 -8.44 -17.13
C VAL A 45 16.14 -8.77 -16.83
N THR A 46 16.60 -8.55 -15.62
CA THR A 46 17.96 -8.90 -15.19
C THR A 46 17.98 -9.75 -13.91
N ASN A 47 18.91 -10.70 -13.86
CA ASN A 47 19.27 -11.50 -12.69
C ASN A 47 20.49 -10.96 -11.95
N SER A 48 21.00 -9.77 -12.32
CA SER A 48 22.16 -9.16 -11.70
C SER A 48 21.93 -8.86 -10.21
N GLN A 49 22.98 -8.98 -9.43
CA GLN A 49 23.07 -8.50 -8.05
C GLN A 49 23.78 -7.14 -7.98
N THR A 50 24.33 -6.69 -9.10
CA THR A 50 24.98 -5.38 -9.25
C THR A 50 24.10 -4.47 -10.09
N TYR A 51 24.33 -3.17 -9.97
CA TYR A 51 23.59 -2.17 -10.73
C TYR A 51 23.95 -2.26 -12.23
N GLU A 52 22.91 -2.28 -13.05
CA GLU A 52 23.03 -2.10 -14.51
C GLU A 52 22.47 -0.72 -14.87
N THR A 53 23.23 0.04 -15.67
CA THR A 53 22.82 1.39 -16.06
C THR A 53 21.46 1.38 -16.75
N CYS A 54 20.53 2.17 -16.22
CA CYS A 54 19.17 2.31 -16.75
C CYS A 54 18.57 3.67 -16.38
N ASP A 55 17.55 4.08 -17.13
CA ASP A 55 16.75 5.27 -16.80
C ASP A 55 15.71 4.94 -15.72
N VAL A 56 15.19 3.70 -15.74
CA VAL A 56 14.24 3.20 -14.73
C VAL A 56 14.66 1.80 -14.26
N GLY A 57 14.86 1.64 -12.97
CA GLY A 57 15.09 0.35 -12.32
C GLY A 57 13.83 -0.17 -11.63
N ALA A 58 13.20 -1.25 -12.11
CA ALA A 58 12.00 -1.82 -11.52
C ALA A 58 12.32 -2.88 -10.47
N ILE A 59 11.69 -2.76 -9.29
CA ILE A 59 11.87 -3.65 -8.13
C ILE A 59 10.52 -3.99 -7.51
N ILE A 60 10.46 -5.09 -6.75
CA ILE A 60 9.28 -5.42 -5.92
C ILE A 60 9.42 -4.79 -4.54
N GLY A 61 8.45 -3.95 -4.16
CA GLY A 61 8.44 -3.25 -2.88
C GLY A 61 9.57 -2.22 -2.75
N ASN A 62 10.01 -1.97 -1.53
CA ASN A 62 11.07 -1.01 -1.20
C ASN A 62 12.10 -1.62 -0.26
N ALA A 63 13.18 -0.89 0.00
CA ALA A 63 14.14 -1.13 1.06
C ALA A 63 14.09 0.04 2.05
N PHE A 64 13.91 -0.27 3.34
CA PHE A 64 13.90 0.70 4.42
C PHE A 64 14.82 0.23 5.53
N ASP A 65 15.64 1.10 6.06
CA ASP A 65 16.67 0.78 7.07
C ASP A 65 16.11 0.49 8.48
N ALA A 66 14.79 0.54 8.65
CA ALA A 66 14.13 0.42 9.95
C ALA A 66 14.25 -0.97 10.63
N ASN A 67 14.71 -2.01 9.90
CA ASN A 67 14.90 -3.34 10.48
C ASN A 67 16.28 -3.90 10.15
N PRO A 68 17.26 -3.84 11.09
CA PRO A 68 18.63 -4.31 10.86
C PRO A 68 18.76 -5.77 10.43
N SER A 69 17.79 -6.64 10.80
CA SER A 69 17.79 -8.05 10.40
C SER A 69 17.46 -8.25 8.92
N LYS A 70 16.72 -7.33 8.31
CA LYS A 70 16.34 -7.38 6.91
C LYS A 70 17.38 -6.78 5.98
N VAL A 71 18.15 -5.80 6.45
CA VAL A 71 19.19 -5.11 5.65
C VAL A 71 20.21 -6.09 5.06
N ARG A 72 20.49 -7.20 5.75
CA ARG A 72 21.43 -8.23 5.32
C ARG A 72 20.87 -9.23 4.29
N LEU A 73 19.58 -9.21 4.00
CA LEU A 73 18.98 -10.13 3.05
C LEU A 73 19.36 -9.75 1.60
N PRO A 74 19.80 -10.69 0.76
CA PRO A 74 20.29 -10.39 -0.58
C PRO A 74 19.31 -9.60 -1.45
N HIS A 75 18.02 -9.97 -1.43
CA HIS A 75 16.99 -9.25 -2.17
C HIS A 75 16.77 -7.81 -1.67
N TYR A 76 16.98 -7.58 -0.39
CA TYR A 76 16.88 -6.25 0.20
C TYR A 76 18.07 -5.38 -0.21
N GLN A 77 19.28 -5.96 -0.26
CA GLN A 77 20.48 -5.28 -0.75
C GLN A 77 20.35 -4.86 -2.22
N VAL A 78 19.75 -5.72 -3.06
CA VAL A 78 19.49 -5.37 -4.47
C VAL A 78 18.48 -4.20 -4.55
N ARG A 79 17.40 -4.23 -3.78
CA ARG A 79 16.45 -3.10 -3.74
C ARG A 79 17.15 -1.81 -3.32
N LYS A 80 17.90 -1.86 -2.22
CA LYS A 80 18.61 -0.68 -1.71
C LYS A 80 19.62 -0.16 -2.74
N MET A 81 20.39 -1.02 -3.35
CA MET A 81 21.34 -0.65 -4.40
C MET A 81 20.63 0.07 -5.56
N VAL A 82 19.53 -0.47 -6.07
CA VAL A 82 18.78 0.16 -7.18
C VAL A 82 18.25 1.52 -6.74
N MET A 83 17.62 1.59 -5.57
CA MET A 83 17.05 2.83 -5.04
C MET A 83 18.11 3.92 -4.82
N ASP A 84 19.21 3.59 -4.13
CA ASP A 84 20.28 4.54 -3.81
C ASP A 84 20.98 5.03 -5.09
N THR A 85 21.26 4.13 -6.03
CA THR A 85 21.93 4.50 -7.28
C THR A 85 21.01 5.35 -8.16
N GLN A 86 19.75 4.98 -8.32
CA GLN A 86 18.80 5.79 -9.09
C GLN A 86 18.59 7.17 -8.46
N HIS A 87 18.49 7.22 -7.13
CA HIS A 87 18.40 8.49 -6.41
C HIS A 87 19.62 9.38 -6.63
N SER A 88 20.84 8.83 -6.50
CA SER A 88 22.09 9.58 -6.69
C SER A 88 22.30 10.08 -8.13
N LEU A 89 21.71 9.38 -9.10
CA LEU A 89 21.75 9.75 -10.53
C LEU A 89 20.57 10.65 -10.94
N HIS A 90 19.71 11.06 -9.99
CA HIS A 90 18.45 11.78 -10.28
C HIS A 90 17.56 11.07 -11.31
N ARG A 91 17.53 9.73 -11.25
CA ARG A 91 16.74 8.85 -12.11
C ARG A 91 15.61 8.19 -11.28
N TYR A 92 14.84 7.36 -11.93
CA TYR A 92 13.64 6.76 -11.34
C TYR A 92 13.85 5.29 -11.01
N TRP A 93 13.35 4.84 -9.84
CA TRP A 93 13.06 3.43 -9.63
C TRP A 93 11.56 3.23 -9.57
N LEU A 94 11.08 2.14 -10.14
CA LEU A 94 9.69 1.73 -10.06
C LEU A 94 9.54 0.73 -8.92
N SER A 95 8.67 1.03 -7.97
CA SER A 95 8.23 0.11 -6.92
C SER A 95 6.92 -0.55 -7.32
N ILE A 96 6.91 -1.89 -7.35
CA ILE A 96 5.70 -2.69 -7.53
C ILE A 96 5.31 -3.23 -6.15
N ASP A 97 4.11 -2.92 -5.67
CA ASP A 97 3.67 -3.22 -4.30
C ASP A 97 2.26 -3.82 -4.27
N SER A 98 1.83 -4.23 -3.08
CA SER A 98 0.55 -4.92 -2.87
C SER A 98 -0.65 -4.08 -3.28
N ASN A 99 -1.67 -4.80 -3.75
CA ASN A 99 -2.96 -4.24 -4.11
C ASN A 99 -3.78 -3.89 -2.86
N VAL A 100 -4.28 -2.66 -2.79
CA VAL A 100 -5.12 -2.17 -1.68
C VAL A 100 -6.52 -2.82 -1.70
N PHE A 101 -7.04 -3.17 -2.88
CA PHE A 101 -8.39 -3.74 -3.07
C PHE A 101 -8.48 -5.25 -2.85
N ILE A 102 -7.36 -5.92 -2.58
CA ILE A 102 -7.28 -7.38 -2.40
C ILE A 102 -8.19 -7.92 -1.27
N TYR A 103 -8.63 -7.07 -0.36
CA TYR A 103 -9.56 -7.45 0.70
C TYR A 103 -10.94 -7.87 0.16
N LYS A 104 -11.31 -7.47 -1.05
CA LYS A 104 -12.56 -7.90 -1.69
C LYS A 104 -12.46 -9.30 -2.28
N ASN A 105 -11.31 -9.65 -2.83
CA ASN A 105 -11.05 -10.97 -3.37
C ASN A 105 -9.55 -11.31 -3.24
N ALA A 106 -9.21 -12.09 -2.23
CA ALA A 106 -7.82 -12.49 -1.94
C ALA A 106 -7.19 -13.32 -3.07
N ALA A 107 -7.97 -13.95 -3.93
CA ALA A 107 -7.45 -14.69 -5.09
C ALA A 107 -6.82 -13.75 -6.13
N ASN A 108 -7.23 -12.47 -6.15
CA ASN A 108 -6.73 -11.46 -7.08
C ASN A 108 -6.61 -12.01 -8.52
N PRO A 109 -7.71 -12.46 -9.14
CA PRO A 109 -7.67 -13.22 -10.41
C PRO A 109 -7.03 -12.43 -11.55
N HIS A 110 -7.21 -11.10 -11.59
CA HIS A 110 -6.62 -10.21 -12.58
C HIS A 110 -5.20 -9.75 -12.22
N LYS A 111 -4.68 -10.20 -11.06
CA LYS A 111 -3.34 -9.88 -10.59
C LYS A 111 -3.04 -8.38 -10.55
N TYR A 112 -3.97 -7.61 -10.00
CA TYR A 112 -3.74 -6.19 -9.77
C TYR A 112 -2.63 -5.97 -8.73
N LEU A 113 -1.68 -5.11 -9.09
CA LEU A 113 -0.64 -4.60 -8.19
C LEU A 113 -0.59 -3.07 -8.29
N ARG A 114 0.03 -2.44 -7.33
CA ARG A 114 0.24 -1.00 -7.28
C ARG A 114 1.63 -0.64 -7.79
N TYR A 115 1.69 0.38 -8.65
CA TYR A 115 2.91 0.85 -9.29
C TYR A 115 3.15 2.31 -8.95
N SER A 116 4.37 2.66 -8.56
CA SER A 116 4.77 4.04 -8.26
C SER A 116 6.26 4.24 -8.47
N PHE A 117 6.67 5.44 -8.89
CA PHE A 117 8.08 5.77 -8.90
C PHE A 117 8.55 6.29 -7.55
N ASN A 118 9.79 6.03 -7.21
CA ASN A 118 10.56 6.65 -6.12
C ASN A 118 10.02 6.42 -4.70
N GLY A 119 9.01 5.57 -4.52
CA GLY A 119 8.51 5.23 -3.20
C GLY A 119 7.16 4.54 -3.21
N VAL A 120 6.73 4.04 -2.04
CA VAL A 120 5.47 3.31 -1.84
C VAL A 120 4.45 4.07 -0.97
N PHE A 121 4.83 5.23 -0.45
CA PHE A 121 3.92 6.15 0.22
C PHE A 121 3.57 7.33 -0.68
N PRO A 122 2.39 7.93 -0.56
CA PRO A 122 2.08 9.16 -1.28
C PRO A 122 3.10 10.29 -1.03
N ALA A 123 3.66 10.39 0.19
CA ALA A 123 4.68 11.38 0.54
C ALA A 123 6.00 11.23 -0.22
N THR A 124 6.34 10.02 -0.67
CA THR A 124 7.65 9.73 -1.26
C THR A 124 7.56 9.21 -2.68
N GLY A 125 6.40 8.69 -3.07
CA GLY A 125 6.18 8.07 -4.36
C GLY A 125 5.48 8.99 -5.36
N ILE A 126 5.81 8.82 -6.63
CA ILE A 126 5.10 9.43 -7.75
C ILE A 126 4.13 8.37 -8.28
N TYR A 127 2.83 8.58 -8.03
CA TYR A 127 1.79 7.61 -8.37
C TYR A 127 1.20 7.81 -9.77
N CYS A 128 1.60 8.85 -10.46
CA CYS A 128 1.10 9.20 -11.80
C CYS A 128 -0.43 9.36 -11.83
N ASN A 129 -1.01 9.93 -10.78
CA ASN A 129 -2.46 9.98 -10.55
C ASN A 129 -3.00 11.38 -10.24
N GLU A 130 -2.28 12.44 -10.59
CA GLU A 130 -2.68 13.83 -10.36
C GLU A 130 -3.99 14.16 -11.10
N THR A 131 -4.13 13.62 -12.31
CA THR A 131 -5.35 13.75 -13.14
C THR A 131 -5.92 12.37 -13.46
N PRO A 132 -6.57 11.71 -12.49
CA PRO A 132 -7.02 10.34 -12.66
C PRO A 132 -8.20 10.25 -13.65
N GLY A 133 -8.12 9.29 -14.57
CA GLY A 133 -9.26 8.89 -15.39
C GLY A 133 -10.30 8.09 -14.58
N THR A 134 -11.37 7.70 -15.23
CA THR A 134 -12.40 6.84 -14.64
C THR A 134 -12.17 5.36 -14.92
N GLU A 135 -11.34 5.03 -15.90
CA GLU A 135 -11.19 3.67 -16.43
C GLU A 135 -10.70 2.67 -15.38
N ASN A 136 -9.60 2.98 -14.69
CA ASN A 136 -9.05 2.07 -13.69
C ASN A 136 -10.04 1.84 -12.54
N TRP A 137 -10.75 2.87 -12.09
CA TRP A 137 -11.79 2.71 -11.09
C TRP A 137 -12.96 1.84 -11.58
N ASN A 138 -13.43 2.06 -12.81
CA ASN A 138 -14.51 1.25 -13.41
C ASN A 138 -14.09 -0.21 -13.57
N ASN A 139 -12.84 -0.48 -13.95
CA ASN A 139 -12.29 -1.84 -14.01
C ASN A 139 -12.27 -2.48 -12.63
N MET A 140 -11.79 -1.76 -11.59
CA MET A 140 -11.78 -2.24 -10.22
C MET A 140 -13.18 -2.57 -9.71
N ARG A 141 -14.16 -1.68 -9.96
CA ARG A 141 -15.57 -1.90 -9.59
C ARG A 141 -16.10 -3.21 -10.16
N ARG A 142 -15.89 -3.42 -11.47
CA ARG A 142 -16.32 -4.64 -12.17
C ARG A 142 -15.61 -5.88 -11.64
N ASP A 143 -14.29 -5.85 -11.58
CA ASP A 143 -13.45 -7.04 -11.33
C ASP A 143 -13.48 -7.49 -9.88
N TYR A 144 -13.72 -6.57 -8.95
CA TYR A 144 -13.89 -6.87 -7.52
C TYR A 144 -15.36 -6.86 -7.06
N ASN A 145 -16.31 -6.61 -7.98
CA ASN A 145 -17.73 -6.44 -7.67
C ASN A 145 -17.93 -5.51 -6.46
N MET A 146 -17.44 -4.29 -6.56
CA MET A 146 -17.41 -3.33 -5.46
C MET A 146 -17.83 -1.94 -5.90
N ASP A 147 -18.28 -1.14 -4.91
CA ASP A 147 -18.62 0.26 -5.08
C ASP A 147 -18.27 1.05 -3.82
N LEU A 148 -18.23 2.37 -3.90
CA LEU A 148 -18.21 3.22 -2.73
C LEU A 148 -19.55 3.10 -2.00
N LYS A 149 -19.54 2.54 -0.79
CA LYS A 149 -20.74 2.51 0.04
C LYS A 149 -21.03 3.89 0.62
N PRO A 150 -22.30 4.29 0.75
CA PRO A 150 -22.65 5.51 1.47
C PRO A 150 -21.99 5.57 2.86
N TRP A 151 -21.64 6.76 3.32
CA TRP A 151 -21.15 6.93 4.69
C TRP A 151 -22.18 6.43 5.71
N ARG A 152 -21.71 5.68 6.70
CA ARG A 152 -22.57 5.18 7.77
C ARG A 152 -22.92 6.31 8.74
N SER A 153 -24.17 6.34 9.18
CA SER A 153 -24.66 7.23 10.23
C SER A 153 -24.64 6.61 11.62
N SER A 154 -24.33 5.30 11.73
CA SER A 154 -24.30 4.56 13.00
C SER A 154 -23.30 3.42 12.99
N GLY A 155 -22.92 2.95 14.18
CA GLY A 155 -22.06 1.79 14.37
C GLY A 155 -21.89 1.50 15.87
N ASN A 156 -21.45 0.28 16.20
CA ASN A 156 -21.45 -0.20 17.59
C ASN A 156 -20.05 -0.18 18.21
N HIS A 157 -18.99 -0.24 17.43
CA HIS A 157 -17.62 -0.36 17.94
C HIS A 157 -16.61 0.41 17.09
N ILE A 158 -15.47 0.67 17.69
CA ILE A 158 -14.29 1.22 17.01
C ILE A 158 -13.33 0.07 16.72
N LEU A 159 -12.88 -0.06 15.47
CA LEU A 159 -11.90 -1.06 15.07
C LEU A 159 -10.51 -0.43 15.02
N ILE A 160 -9.57 -0.93 15.84
CA ILE A 160 -8.16 -0.53 15.75
C ILE A 160 -7.38 -1.60 14.98
N CYS A 161 -6.81 -1.24 13.84
CA CYS A 161 -6.01 -2.13 13.01
C CYS A 161 -4.52 -1.96 13.32
N LEU A 162 -3.91 -2.99 13.90
CA LEU A 162 -2.49 -2.97 14.24
C LEU A 162 -1.62 -3.28 13.02
N GLN A 163 -0.43 -2.72 13.00
CA GLN A 163 0.62 -3.03 12.03
C GLN A 163 1.65 -3.99 12.65
N ARG A 164 2.57 -4.48 11.82
CA ARG A 164 3.64 -5.36 12.33
C ARG A 164 4.55 -4.59 13.29
N PRO A 165 4.84 -5.13 14.49
CA PRO A 165 5.90 -4.59 15.33
C PRO A 165 7.20 -4.51 14.55
N LEU A 166 7.96 -3.41 14.70
CA LEU A 166 9.20 -3.17 13.96
C LEU A 166 9.04 -3.20 12.43
N GLY A 167 7.81 -3.12 11.91
CA GLY A 167 7.55 -2.94 10.49
C GLY A 167 8.07 -1.56 10.03
N TRP A 168 8.67 -1.50 8.84
CA TRP A 168 9.12 -0.24 8.24
C TRP A 168 8.01 0.81 8.14
N SER A 169 6.77 0.38 7.95
CA SER A 169 5.60 1.26 7.87
C SER A 169 5.24 1.94 9.18
N MET A 170 5.74 1.44 10.32
CA MET A 170 5.61 2.13 11.62
C MET A 170 6.58 3.31 11.78
N ARG A 171 7.52 3.52 10.84
CA ARG A 171 8.48 4.64 10.83
C ARG A 171 9.19 4.85 12.17
N GLY A 172 9.59 3.75 12.82
CA GLY A 172 10.28 3.75 14.13
C GLY A 172 9.36 3.91 15.34
N VAL A 173 8.05 4.00 15.16
CA VAL A 173 7.08 4.08 16.26
C VAL A 173 6.92 2.72 16.92
N ASP A 174 7.07 2.64 18.24
CA ASP A 174 6.79 1.45 19.02
C ASP A 174 5.29 1.14 19.03
N LEU A 175 4.93 -0.05 18.58
CA LEU A 175 3.54 -0.45 18.40
C LEU A 175 2.73 -0.38 19.72
N MET A 176 3.30 -0.84 20.83
CA MET A 176 2.54 -0.91 22.09
C MET A 176 2.43 0.44 22.79
N LYS A 177 3.44 1.29 22.67
CA LYS A 177 3.35 2.68 23.13
C LYS A 177 2.32 3.45 22.29
N TRP A 178 2.34 3.25 20.98
CA TRP A 178 1.34 3.81 20.07
C TRP A 178 -0.07 3.37 20.45
N LEU A 179 -0.29 2.06 20.61
CA LEU A 179 -1.61 1.52 20.95
C LEU A 179 -2.13 2.07 22.27
N LYS A 180 -1.29 2.10 23.33
CA LYS A 180 -1.67 2.63 24.64
C LYS A 180 -2.11 4.10 24.55
N ARG A 181 -1.33 4.93 23.83
CA ARG A 181 -1.69 6.35 23.62
C ARG A 181 -2.98 6.51 22.83
N THR A 182 -3.15 5.70 21.77
CA THR A 182 -4.35 5.71 20.92
C THR A 182 -5.60 5.30 21.71
N LEU A 183 -5.49 4.25 22.53
CA LEU A 183 -6.59 3.81 23.40
C LEU A 183 -6.98 4.88 24.43
N SER A 184 -5.99 5.51 25.09
CA SER A 184 -6.27 6.60 26.03
C SER A 184 -7.04 7.72 25.34
N ARG A 185 -6.54 8.16 24.17
CA ARG A 185 -7.17 9.25 23.43
C ARG A 185 -8.60 8.93 22.94
N ILE A 186 -8.85 7.68 22.54
CA ILE A 186 -10.20 7.24 22.17
C ILE A 186 -11.11 7.26 23.41
N ARG A 187 -10.66 6.74 24.55
CA ARG A 187 -11.45 6.67 25.78
C ARG A 187 -11.79 8.03 26.39
N GLU A 188 -10.99 9.04 26.13
CA GLU A 188 -11.30 10.43 26.48
C GLU A 188 -12.51 10.99 25.71
N ASN A 189 -12.90 10.36 24.59
CA ASN A 189 -13.87 10.92 23.64
C ASN A 189 -14.97 9.94 23.22
N SER A 190 -14.91 8.66 23.63
CA SER A 190 -15.88 7.63 23.24
C SER A 190 -15.91 6.46 24.20
N ASP A 191 -17.14 6.04 24.54
CA ASP A 191 -17.42 4.84 25.35
C ASP A 191 -17.65 3.59 24.49
N ARG A 192 -17.57 3.70 23.15
CA ARG A 192 -17.82 2.55 22.26
C ARG A 192 -16.88 1.40 22.56
N PRO A 193 -17.35 0.14 22.48
CA PRO A 193 -16.49 -1.03 22.53
C PRO A 193 -15.34 -0.92 21.52
N ILE A 194 -14.15 -1.36 21.91
CA ILE A 194 -12.97 -1.38 21.02
C ILE A 194 -12.66 -2.80 20.63
N LEU A 195 -12.63 -3.04 19.32
CA LEU A 195 -12.14 -4.28 18.70
C LEU A 195 -10.74 -4.04 18.15
N ILE A 196 -9.78 -4.88 18.53
CA ILE A 196 -8.41 -4.82 17.99
C ILE A 196 -8.22 -5.93 16.98
N ARG A 197 -7.79 -5.55 15.78
CA ARG A 197 -7.36 -6.47 14.73
C ARG A 197 -5.84 -6.52 14.67
N TRP A 198 -5.28 -7.71 14.96
CA TRP A 198 -3.85 -7.96 14.78
C TRP A 198 -3.50 -8.09 13.30
N HIS A 199 -2.25 -7.72 12.92
CA HIS A 199 -1.83 -7.82 11.53
C HIS A 199 -1.82 -9.29 11.06
N PRO A 200 -2.52 -9.66 9.98
CA PRO A 200 -2.69 -11.06 9.58
C PRO A 200 -1.38 -11.78 9.23
N GLY A 201 -0.37 -11.04 8.78
CA GLY A 201 0.95 -11.60 8.47
C GLY A 201 1.91 -11.71 9.67
N ASP A 202 1.45 -11.46 10.91
CA ASP A 202 2.33 -11.43 12.09
C ASP A 202 1.76 -12.13 13.33
N TRP A 203 0.87 -13.09 13.13
CA TRP A 203 0.25 -13.83 14.23
C TRP A 203 1.25 -14.61 15.10
N LYS A 204 2.43 -14.91 14.59
CA LYS A 204 3.50 -15.56 15.36
C LYS A 204 3.99 -14.69 16.53
N ALA A 205 3.94 -13.36 16.39
CA ALA A 205 4.31 -12.43 17.44
C ALA A 205 3.15 -12.15 18.42
N PHE A 206 1.90 -12.43 18.03
CA PHE A 206 0.71 -12.11 18.81
C PHE A 206 0.71 -12.67 20.25
N PRO A 207 1.14 -13.93 20.53
CA PRO A 207 1.16 -14.47 21.91
C PRO A 207 1.93 -13.58 22.89
N ASN A 208 3.00 -12.92 22.45
CA ASN A 208 3.82 -12.04 23.27
C ASN A 208 3.09 -10.77 23.72
N TYR A 209 2.02 -10.39 23.02
CA TYR A 209 1.27 -9.16 23.26
C TYR A 209 -0.12 -9.43 23.85
N LYS A 210 -0.63 -10.65 23.79
CA LYS A 210 -2.01 -11.02 24.16
C LYS A 210 -2.36 -10.58 25.59
N SER A 211 -1.49 -10.85 26.55
CA SER A 211 -1.71 -10.47 27.96
C SER A 211 -1.81 -8.95 28.16
N THR A 212 -1.04 -8.20 27.40
CA THR A 212 -1.07 -6.72 27.42
C THR A 212 -2.37 -6.19 26.82
N LEU A 213 -2.83 -6.76 25.71
CA LEU A 213 -4.10 -6.39 25.09
C LEU A 213 -5.28 -6.64 26.02
N VAL A 214 -5.31 -7.79 26.71
CA VAL A 214 -6.36 -8.12 27.69
C VAL A 214 -6.40 -7.09 28.83
N LYS A 215 -5.24 -6.62 29.30
CA LYS A 215 -5.17 -5.59 30.34
C LYS A 215 -5.77 -4.24 29.93
N PHE A 216 -5.87 -3.96 28.63
CA PHE A 216 -6.48 -2.74 28.12
C PHE A 216 -8.01 -2.82 28.05
N GLY A 217 -8.62 -3.94 28.44
CA GLY A 217 -10.08 -4.11 28.41
C GLY A 217 -10.69 -4.06 27.03
N VAL A 218 -9.92 -4.53 26.02
CA VAL A 218 -10.34 -4.54 24.62
C VAL A 218 -10.62 -5.96 24.14
N THR A 219 -11.50 -6.10 23.16
CA THR A 219 -11.74 -7.37 22.46
C THR A 219 -10.74 -7.51 21.31
N VAL A 220 -10.25 -8.71 21.08
CA VAL A 220 -9.34 -9.01 19.97
C VAL A 220 -10.06 -9.83 18.91
N SER A 221 -9.99 -9.39 17.65
CA SER A 221 -10.55 -10.11 16.51
C SER A 221 -9.87 -11.48 16.34
N PRO A 222 -10.62 -12.56 16.06
CA PRO A 222 -10.04 -13.86 15.77
C PRO A 222 -9.06 -13.84 14.60
N GLN A 223 -8.03 -14.69 14.65
CA GLN A 223 -6.96 -14.74 13.66
C GLN A 223 -7.44 -14.91 12.22
N ASN A 224 -8.39 -15.79 12.00
CA ASN A 224 -8.86 -16.17 10.65
C ASN A 224 -10.06 -15.34 10.19
N ARG A 225 -10.49 -14.36 11.00
CA ARG A 225 -11.60 -13.51 10.66
C ARG A 225 -11.22 -12.54 9.56
N HIS A 226 -12.05 -12.46 8.53
CA HIS A 226 -11.80 -11.51 7.45
C HIS A 226 -12.08 -10.08 7.91
N ILE A 227 -11.37 -9.08 7.36
CA ILE A 227 -11.56 -7.68 7.77
C ILE A 227 -12.98 -7.19 7.55
N THR A 228 -13.64 -7.63 6.49
CA THR A 228 -15.04 -7.25 6.21
C THR A 228 -16.01 -7.66 7.29
N GLU A 229 -15.73 -8.74 8.04
CA GLU A 229 -16.54 -9.16 9.18
C GLU A 229 -16.32 -8.23 10.39
N ASP A 230 -15.09 -7.76 10.62
CA ASP A 230 -14.79 -6.78 11.66
C ASP A 230 -15.40 -5.40 11.33
N LEU A 231 -15.65 -5.12 10.05
CA LEU A 231 -16.30 -3.89 9.60
C LEU A 231 -17.83 -3.93 9.71
N VAL A 232 -18.44 -5.09 10.02
CA VAL A 232 -19.89 -5.15 10.26
C VAL A 232 -20.23 -4.33 11.51
N ASN A 233 -21.16 -3.39 11.40
CA ASN A 233 -21.53 -2.46 12.46
C ASN A 233 -20.35 -1.67 13.09
N CYS A 234 -19.22 -1.55 12.39
CA CYS A 234 -18.13 -0.71 12.82
C CYS A 234 -18.48 0.77 12.64
N TRP A 235 -18.24 1.59 13.67
CA TRP A 235 -18.42 3.03 13.65
C TRP A 235 -17.26 3.76 12.98
N ALA A 236 -16.04 3.44 13.40
CA ALA A 236 -14.82 4.06 12.89
C ALA A 236 -13.67 3.07 12.88
N VAL A 237 -12.77 3.20 11.93
CA VAL A 237 -11.51 2.44 11.87
C VAL A 237 -10.36 3.35 12.24
N VAL A 238 -9.50 2.90 13.16
CA VAL A 238 -8.30 3.62 13.58
C VAL A 238 -7.07 2.79 13.22
N CYS A 239 -6.09 3.40 12.58
CA CYS A 239 -4.80 2.77 12.29
C CYS A 239 -3.67 3.82 12.30
N HIS A 240 -2.42 3.38 12.27
CA HIS A 240 -1.30 4.33 12.17
C HIS A 240 -1.28 4.97 10.78
N ASN A 241 -1.03 4.18 9.74
CA ASN A 241 -1.03 4.63 8.34
C ASN A 241 -1.35 3.49 7.35
N SER A 242 -1.86 2.35 7.83
CA SER A 242 -1.98 1.13 7.05
C SER A 242 -3.19 1.11 6.11
N THR A 243 -3.23 0.11 5.23
CA THR A 243 -4.28 -0.12 4.22
C THR A 243 -5.73 0.00 4.73
N PRO A 244 -6.10 -0.39 5.98
CA PRO A 244 -7.44 -0.14 6.51
C PRO A 244 -7.90 1.31 6.45
N SER A 245 -7.00 2.29 6.41
CA SER A 245 -7.33 3.70 6.17
C SER A 245 -8.01 3.96 4.83
N ALA A 246 -7.76 3.11 3.84
CA ALA A 246 -8.41 3.17 2.53
C ALA A 246 -9.60 2.20 2.44
N VAL A 247 -9.48 1.00 3.03
CA VAL A 247 -10.55 -0.02 3.03
C VAL A 247 -11.81 0.50 3.71
N ALA A 248 -11.68 1.11 4.90
CA ALA A 248 -12.83 1.58 5.66
C ALA A 248 -13.66 2.64 4.91
N PRO A 249 -13.07 3.67 4.31
CA PRO A 249 -13.84 4.63 3.52
C PRO A 249 -14.55 4.02 2.30
N ILE A 250 -13.95 3.01 1.64
CA ILE A 250 -14.66 2.31 0.56
C ILE A 250 -15.92 1.63 1.09
N GLU A 251 -15.86 1.07 2.29
CA GLU A 251 -17.00 0.42 2.96
C GLU A 251 -17.94 1.41 3.67
N GLY A 252 -17.77 2.72 3.48
CA GLY A 252 -18.59 3.76 4.06
C GLY A 252 -18.33 4.02 5.54
N ILE A 253 -17.15 3.68 6.05
CA ILE A 253 -16.76 3.84 7.45
C ILE A 253 -15.69 4.90 7.55
N PRO A 254 -15.81 5.93 8.40
CA PRO A 254 -14.76 6.92 8.58
C PRO A 254 -13.47 6.27 9.12
N ALA A 255 -12.36 6.65 8.53
CA ALA A 255 -11.04 6.23 8.96
C ALA A 255 -10.34 7.34 9.74
N PHE A 256 -9.60 6.93 10.78
CA PHE A 256 -8.70 7.78 11.54
C PHE A 256 -7.27 7.26 11.40
N ILE A 257 -6.35 8.14 11.08
CA ILE A 257 -4.92 7.85 11.02
C ILE A 257 -4.16 8.67 12.05
N THR A 258 -3.11 8.12 12.60
CA THR A 258 -2.29 8.79 13.63
C THR A 258 -0.89 9.15 13.16
N ASP A 259 -0.58 8.84 11.92
CA ASP A 259 0.60 9.33 11.18
C ASP A 259 0.22 10.55 10.33
N GLU A 260 1.21 11.15 9.69
CA GLU A 260 0.98 12.20 8.70
C GLU A 260 0.15 11.66 7.52
N PRO A 261 -0.88 12.38 7.04
CA PRO A 261 -1.77 11.93 5.96
C PRO A 261 -1.02 11.43 4.72
N ALA A 262 0.05 12.08 4.34
CA ALA A 262 0.84 11.74 3.17
C ALA A 262 1.56 10.37 3.25
N TYR A 263 1.57 9.70 4.41
CA TYR A 263 2.10 8.34 4.54
C TYR A 263 0.99 7.26 4.51
N SER A 264 -0.23 7.64 4.22
CA SER A 264 -1.38 6.72 4.17
C SER A 264 -2.10 6.78 2.83
N GLN A 265 -2.58 5.62 2.34
CA GLN A 265 -3.39 5.55 1.11
C GLN A 265 -4.78 6.19 1.27
N GLY A 266 -5.26 6.29 2.50
CA GLY A 266 -6.50 6.99 2.85
C GLY A 266 -6.27 8.43 3.30
N GLY A 267 -5.03 8.94 3.26
CA GLY A 267 -4.66 10.20 3.91
C GLY A 267 -5.47 11.42 3.47
N ASP A 268 -5.81 11.49 2.19
CA ASP A 268 -6.58 12.64 1.63
C ASP A 268 -7.99 12.79 2.25
N ILE A 269 -8.55 11.70 2.80
CA ILE A 269 -9.93 11.67 3.30
C ILE A 269 -10.06 11.16 4.74
N ALA A 270 -8.95 10.73 5.35
CA ALA A 270 -8.95 10.24 6.71
C ALA A 270 -8.95 11.39 7.72
N ASN A 271 -9.57 11.15 8.87
CA ASN A 271 -9.48 12.02 10.03
C ASN A 271 -8.14 11.81 10.74
N THR A 272 -7.58 12.86 11.34
CA THR A 272 -6.33 12.82 12.11
C THR A 272 -6.50 13.14 13.58
N ASP A 273 -7.62 13.77 13.95
CA ASP A 273 -7.94 14.14 15.34
C ASP A 273 -8.92 13.14 15.97
N LEU A 274 -8.41 12.29 16.85
CA LEU A 274 -9.22 11.33 17.60
C LEU A 274 -10.24 11.97 18.57
N SER A 275 -10.16 13.26 18.86
CA SER A 275 -11.19 13.96 19.62
C SER A 275 -12.51 14.05 18.86
N GLN A 276 -12.46 13.93 17.55
CA GLN A 276 -13.64 13.95 16.67
C GLN A 276 -14.19 12.55 16.36
N ILE A 277 -13.83 11.52 17.13
CA ILE A 277 -14.18 10.14 16.79
C ILE A 277 -15.68 9.87 16.79
N GLU A 278 -16.48 10.63 17.57
CA GLU A 278 -17.94 10.56 17.55
C GLU A 278 -18.57 11.47 16.47
N ASN A 279 -17.83 12.47 15.96
CA ASN A 279 -18.27 13.38 14.91
C ASN A 279 -17.23 13.45 13.77
N PRO A 280 -16.95 12.33 13.10
CA PRO A 280 -15.90 12.28 12.07
C PRO A 280 -16.28 13.12 10.85
N HIS A 281 -15.30 13.76 10.24
CA HIS A 281 -15.46 14.34 8.92
C HIS A 281 -15.62 13.23 7.88
N MET A 282 -16.63 13.35 7.03
CA MET A 282 -17.01 12.38 6.00
C MET A 282 -17.10 13.08 4.64
N PRO A 283 -15.95 13.37 3.99
CA PRO A 283 -15.90 14.13 2.75
C PRO A 283 -16.41 13.34 1.55
N ASP A 284 -16.54 14.02 0.39
CA ASP A 284 -16.65 13.33 -0.89
C ASP A 284 -15.40 12.50 -1.18
N ARG A 285 -15.57 11.31 -1.78
CA ARG A 285 -14.52 10.32 -2.00
C ARG A 285 -14.28 9.99 -3.47
N GLU A 286 -15.05 10.59 -4.38
CA GLU A 286 -15.00 10.22 -5.81
C GLU A 286 -13.64 10.51 -6.43
N GLN A 287 -13.07 11.67 -6.18
CA GLN A 287 -11.74 12.00 -6.70
C GLN A 287 -10.65 11.16 -6.05
N TRP A 288 -10.73 10.96 -4.73
CA TRP A 288 -9.77 10.13 -4.00
C TRP A 288 -9.74 8.68 -4.51
N ILE A 289 -10.91 8.04 -4.69
CA ILE A 289 -10.94 6.64 -5.14
C ILE A 289 -10.42 6.49 -6.58
N ARG A 290 -10.65 7.46 -7.45
CA ARG A 290 -10.07 7.48 -8.79
C ARG A 290 -8.55 7.60 -8.75
N LYS A 291 -8.00 8.47 -7.90
CA LYS A 291 -6.56 8.59 -7.66
C LYS A 291 -5.99 7.27 -7.14
N LEU A 292 -6.65 6.64 -6.17
CA LEU A 292 -6.22 5.36 -5.60
C LEU A 292 -6.26 4.24 -6.65
N ALA A 293 -7.31 4.17 -7.46
CA ALA A 293 -7.43 3.16 -8.50
C ALA A 293 -6.40 3.36 -9.63
N GLN A 294 -6.08 4.61 -9.98
CA GLN A 294 -5.18 4.93 -11.09
C GLN A 294 -3.78 4.35 -10.95
N CYS A 295 -3.29 4.14 -9.72
CA CYS A 295 -1.98 3.53 -9.50
C CYS A 295 -2.00 1.99 -9.44
N HIS A 296 -3.17 1.36 -9.61
CA HIS A 296 -3.33 -0.08 -9.65
C HIS A 296 -3.56 -0.57 -11.08
N TRP A 297 -2.76 -1.54 -11.51
CA TRP A 297 -2.79 -2.06 -12.87
C TRP A 297 -2.86 -3.58 -12.84
N SER A 298 -3.72 -4.16 -13.69
CA SER A 298 -3.78 -5.61 -13.89
C SER A 298 -2.55 -6.10 -14.65
N PHE A 299 -2.29 -7.40 -14.59
CA PHE A 299 -1.19 -7.99 -15.40
C PHE A 299 -1.43 -7.83 -16.90
N GLU A 300 -2.69 -7.81 -17.35
CA GLU A 300 -3.03 -7.53 -18.74
C GLU A 300 -2.65 -6.10 -19.13
N ASP A 301 -3.00 -5.11 -18.32
CA ASP A 301 -2.64 -3.71 -18.53
C ASP A 301 -1.13 -3.50 -18.57
N VAL A 302 -0.42 -4.18 -17.68
CA VAL A 302 1.03 -4.08 -17.60
C VAL A 302 1.69 -4.73 -18.81
N ARG A 303 1.28 -5.93 -19.18
CA ARG A 303 1.84 -6.69 -20.30
C ARG A 303 1.49 -6.11 -21.66
N SER A 304 0.30 -5.48 -21.81
CA SER A 304 -0.08 -4.78 -23.04
C SER A 304 0.69 -3.49 -23.28
N GLY A 305 1.30 -2.91 -22.22
CA GLY A 305 1.97 -1.63 -22.24
C GLY A 305 1.09 -0.45 -21.82
N ARG A 306 -0.21 -0.64 -21.54
CA ARG A 306 -1.13 0.42 -21.09
C ARG A 306 -0.62 1.11 -19.82
N CYS A 307 -0.17 0.33 -18.83
CA CYS A 307 0.43 0.85 -17.61
C CYS A 307 1.64 1.74 -17.91
N TRP A 308 2.60 1.25 -18.69
CA TRP A 308 3.82 2.00 -18.99
C TRP A 308 3.55 3.23 -19.86
N SER A 309 2.69 3.12 -20.88
CA SER A 309 2.28 4.27 -21.71
C SER A 309 1.74 5.42 -20.88
N HIS A 310 0.98 5.10 -19.83
CA HIS A 310 0.51 6.11 -18.86
C HIS A 310 1.67 6.66 -18.02
N MET A 311 2.44 5.80 -17.36
CA MET A 311 3.48 6.21 -16.39
C MET A 311 4.68 6.89 -17.03
N ARG A 312 5.01 6.53 -18.27
CA ARG A 312 6.18 7.07 -19.00
C ARG A 312 6.21 8.60 -19.08
N ASN A 313 5.04 9.24 -19.09
CA ASN A 313 4.91 10.70 -19.17
C ASN A 313 5.49 11.45 -17.95
N TRP A 314 5.68 10.75 -16.83
CA TRP A 314 6.29 11.31 -15.61
C TRP A 314 7.81 11.11 -15.56
N VAL A 315 8.39 10.29 -16.44
CA VAL A 315 9.83 10.06 -16.50
C VAL A 315 10.48 11.19 -17.30
N LYS A 316 11.16 12.08 -16.59
CA LYS A 316 11.96 13.15 -17.19
C LYS A 316 13.39 12.64 -17.32
N VAL A 317 13.90 12.60 -18.56
CA VAL A 317 15.30 12.28 -18.84
C VAL A 317 16.02 13.56 -19.17
N SER A 318 17.07 13.81 -18.43
CA SER A 318 18.02 14.90 -18.72
C SER A 318 18.95 14.51 -19.86
#